data_7ce4f11ce84204dfe18cabbedd5ad82d
#
_entry.id   7ce4f11ce84204dfe18cabbedd5ad82d
#
_cell.length_a   1.000
_cell.length_b   1.000
_cell.length_c   1.000
_cell.angle_alpha   90.00
_cell.angle_beta   90.00
_cell.angle_gamma   90.00
#
_symmetry.space_group_name_H-M   'P 1'
#
loop_
_entity.id
_entity.type
_entity.pdbx_description
1 polymer ?
#
loop_
_entity_poly.entity_id
_entity_poly.type
_entity_poly.pdbx_seq_one_letter_code
_entity_poly.pdbx_strand_id
1 'polypeptide(L)'
;MEAIKDLFSVKASAAAAEIKELIKEHGDKKIGDVTLAQVYQGMRGITGLVTETSLLDAQEGIRFRGFSIPELQDKLPKAPGGDEPLPEGLFYLMMVGEVPTAEDVKEITSNWQRRSHVPSHVFDVIDALPLNTHPMTMFVAGVMALQTESKFSGEYAKGMNKKDYWQFTYDDSMDLIARLPRIAAYIYRRKYKNNEHIHPNGLLDWAGNLAYMMGFEDESTKELMRLYMTIHADHEGGNVSAHTTHLVGSALSDPYLSYAAGMNGLAGPLHGLANQEVIKWIFEMQEAIGSDSPTKEQIVDYVQKTLASGKVVPGYGHAVLRKTDPRFTAQMAFGKKHLPNDKLVNTVWNIYETVPPILESLGKVKNPWPNVDAHSGALLVHYGIVEYEFYTVLFAVSRALGVLASLTWDRALGFPLERPKSVTTEAVKLWLDGKGEI
;
A
#
# COMPACT_ATOMS: atom_id res chain seq x y z
N MET A 1 6.59 20.23 21.02
CA MET A 1 5.65 19.17 20.64
C MET A 1 5.48 19.25 19.12
N GLU A 2 5.30 18.15 18.42
CA GLU A 2 5.15 18.21 16.95
C GLU A 2 3.79 18.81 16.62
N ALA A 3 3.73 19.84 15.77
CA ALA A 3 2.48 20.54 15.44
C ALA A 3 1.40 19.57 14.90
N ILE A 4 1.80 18.62 14.06
CA ILE A 4 0.91 17.57 13.53
C ILE A 4 0.30 16.71 14.66
N LYS A 5 1.07 16.35 15.69
CA LYS A 5 0.61 15.52 16.83
C LYS A 5 -0.43 16.27 17.66
N ASP A 6 -0.22 17.56 17.90
CA ASP A 6 -1.15 18.41 18.64
C ASP A 6 -2.46 18.58 17.86
N LEU A 7 -2.37 18.87 16.55
CA LEU A 7 -3.54 19.04 15.69
C LEU A 7 -4.32 17.71 15.55
N PHE A 8 -3.63 16.59 15.37
CA PHE A 8 -4.24 15.27 15.34
C PHE A 8 -5.00 14.98 16.65
N SER A 9 -4.44 15.30 17.81
CA SER A 9 -5.09 15.11 19.10
C SER A 9 -6.46 15.79 19.19
N VAL A 10 -6.55 17.01 18.69
CA VAL A 10 -7.82 17.78 18.65
C VAL A 10 -8.81 17.11 17.70
N LYS A 11 -8.39 16.78 16.48
CA LYS A 11 -9.24 16.12 15.46
C LYS A 11 -9.74 14.76 15.95
N ALA A 12 -8.86 13.92 16.49
CA ALA A 12 -9.20 12.59 16.98
C ALA A 12 -10.16 12.64 18.17
N SER A 13 -9.97 13.59 19.08
CA SER A 13 -10.89 13.78 20.23
C SER A 13 -12.29 14.17 19.77
N ALA A 14 -12.41 15.04 18.78
CA ALA A 14 -13.68 15.44 18.20
C ALA A 14 -14.37 14.27 17.48
N ALA A 15 -13.63 13.52 16.66
CA ALA A 15 -14.14 12.33 15.96
C ALA A 15 -14.60 11.23 16.93
N ALA A 16 -13.84 10.96 18.00
CA ALA A 16 -14.22 9.99 19.01
C ALA A 16 -15.52 10.36 19.74
N ALA A 17 -15.74 11.65 20.01
CA ALA A 17 -16.99 12.14 20.61
C ALA A 17 -18.16 11.97 19.63
N GLU A 18 -17.99 12.31 18.35
CA GLU A 18 -18.99 12.14 17.31
C GLU A 18 -19.38 10.67 17.13
N ILE A 19 -18.40 9.77 17.00
CA ILE A 19 -18.64 8.31 16.86
C ILE A 19 -19.42 7.77 18.07
N LYS A 20 -19.11 8.23 19.26
CA LYS A 20 -19.81 7.81 20.48
C LYS A 20 -21.30 8.18 20.43
N GLU A 21 -21.63 9.39 19.98
CA GLU A 21 -23.04 9.80 19.82
C GLU A 21 -23.73 9.05 18.66
N LEU A 22 -23.04 8.84 17.52
CA LEU A 22 -23.57 8.01 16.42
C LEU A 22 -23.93 6.60 16.88
N ILE A 23 -23.08 5.95 17.65
CA ILE A 23 -23.34 4.60 18.18
C ILE A 23 -24.49 4.63 19.17
N LYS A 24 -24.56 5.62 20.06
CA LYS A 24 -25.64 5.78 21.03
C LYS A 24 -27.00 5.99 20.38
N GLU A 25 -27.05 6.78 19.31
CA GLU A 25 -28.32 7.11 18.63
C GLU A 25 -28.74 6.08 17.58
N HIS A 26 -27.77 5.41 16.96
CA HIS A 26 -28.00 4.59 15.76
C HIS A 26 -27.33 3.20 15.79
N GLY A 27 -26.76 2.78 16.93
CA GLY A 27 -25.98 1.54 17.02
C GLY A 27 -26.73 0.26 16.63
N ASP A 28 -28.07 0.27 16.78
CA ASP A 28 -28.92 -0.88 16.41
C ASP A 28 -29.37 -0.87 14.94
N LYS A 29 -29.01 0.15 14.16
CA LYS A 29 -29.38 0.20 12.73
C LYS A 29 -28.58 -0.81 11.93
N LYS A 30 -29.27 -1.62 11.14
CA LYS A 30 -28.63 -2.51 10.16
C LYS A 30 -28.01 -1.69 9.02
N ILE A 31 -26.74 -1.93 8.73
CA ILE A 31 -26.02 -1.35 7.58
C ILE A 31 -25.92 -2.31 6.39
N GLY A 32 -26.35 -3.55 6.55
CA GLY A 32 -26.41 -4.57 5.50
C GLY A 32 -26.83 -5.92 6.06
N ASP A 33 -27.10 -6.85 5.16
CA ASP A 33 -27.32 -8.26 5.47
C ASP A 33 -26.15 -9.09 4.94
N VAL A 34 -25.85 -10.18 5.63
CA VAL A 34 -24.77 -11.11 5.26
C VAL A 34 -25.39 -12.40 4.73
N THR A 35 -25.02 -12.79 3.52
CA THR A 35 -25.46 -14.04 2.90
C THR A 35 -24.47 -15.17 3.18
N LEU A 36 -24.99 -16.40 3.19
CA LEU A 36 -24.14 -17.59 3.30
C LEU A 36 -23.04 -17.65 2.23
N ALA A 37 -23.37 -17.24 1.00
CA ALA A 37 -22.40 -17.15 -0.09
C ALA A 37 -21.24 -16.20 0.24
N GLN A 38 -21.51 -15.02 0.81
CA GLN A 38 -20.47 -14.07 1.19
C GLN A 38 -19.54 -14.64 2.27
N VAL A 39 -20.08 -15.38 3.26
CA VAL A 39 -19.27 -16.00 4.30
C VAL A 39 -18.26 -17.01 3.72
N TYR A 40 -18.71 -17.87 2.78
CA TYR A 40 -17.82 -18.85 2.11
C TYR A 40 -16.88 -18.22 1.05
N GLN A 41 -17.25 -17.08 0.49
CA GLN A 41 -16.51 -16.46 -0.63
C GLN A 41 -15.66 -15.25 -0.22
N GLY A 42 -15.11 -15.27 1.00
CA GLY A 42 -14.14 -14.29 1.47
C GLY A 42 -14.74 -12.94 1.87
N MET A 43 -15.97 -12.92 2.37
CA MET A 43 -16.66 -11.73 2.93
C MET A 43 -16.79 -10.55 1.94
N ARG A 44 -16.77 -10.80 0.64
CA ARG A 44 -16.83 -9.74 -0.37
C ARG A 44 -18.10 -8.93 -0.30
N GLY A 45 -17.96 -7.60 -0.24
CA GLY A 45 -19.08 -6.66 -0.16
C GLY A 45 -19.75 -6.59 1.20
N ILE A 46 -19.19 -7.20 2.25
CA ILE A 46 -19.65 -7.00 3.62
C ILE A 46 -19.02 -5.72 4.15
N THR A 47 -19.84 -4.76 4.59
CA THR A 47 -19.37 -3.57 5.28
C THR A 47 -19.15 -3.92 6.75
N GLY A 48 -17.90 -4.18 7.10
CA GLY A 48 -17.52 -4.63 8.46
C GLY A 48 -16.41 -3.80 9.11
N LEU A 49 -15.85 -2.81 8.39
CA LEU A 49 -14.73 -2.00 8.85
C LEU A 49 -15.03 -0.51 8.67
N VAL A 50 -14.45 0.30 9.54
CA VAL A 50 -14.39 1.76 9.42
C VAL A 50 -12.94 2.15 9.25
N THR A 51 -12.66 3.08 8.36
CA THR A 51 -11.33 3.66 8.15
C THR A 51 -11.44 5.17 7.94
N GLU A 52 -10.50 5.91 8.52
CA GLU A 52 -10.50 7.38 8.46
C GLU A 52 -9.55 7.93 7.41
N THR A 53 -8.68 7.10 6.82
CA THR A 53 -7.58 7.56 5.94
C THR A 53 -7.99 7.65 4.48
N SER A 54 -8.74 6.70 3.99
CA SER A 54 -9.16 6.64 2.59
C SER A 54 -10.44 5.83 2.40
N LEU A 55 -11.10 6.05 1.26
CA LEU A 55 -12.30 5.32 0.84
C LEU A 55 -12.18 4.94 -0.64
N LEU A 56 -12.54 3.71 -0.96
CA LEU A 56 -12.51 3.20 -2.32
C LEU A 56 -13.90 3.22 -2.95
N ASP A 57 -14.11 4.14 -3.88
CA ASP A 57 -15.31 4.18 -4.71
C ASP A 57 -15.15 3.25 -5.92
N ALA A 58 -16.18 2.47 -6.22
CA ALA A 58 -16.14 1.50 -7.32
C ALA A 58 -16.03 2.13 -8.72
N GLN A 59 -16.49 3.36 -8.90
CA GLN A 59 -16.52 4.07 -10.18
C GLN A 59 -15.40 5.10 -10.31
N GLU A 60 -15.04 5.77 -9.20
CA GLU A 60 -14.05 6.85 -9.20
C GLU A 60 -12.67 6.39 -8.72
N GLY A 61 -12.59 5.27 -7.99
CA GLY A 61 -11.36 4.76 -7.40
C GLY A 61 -11.09 5.30 -6.00
N ILE A 62 -9.82 5.30 -5.61
CA ILE A 62 -9.39 5.69 -4.27
C ILE A 62 -9.52 7.21 -4.05
N ARG A 63 -10.04 7.59 -2.87
CA ARG A 63 -10.03 8.94 -2.34
C ARG A 63 -9.36 8.96 -0.97
N PHE A 64 -8.39 9.83 -0.80
CA PHE A 64 -7.69 10.05 0.46
C PHE A 64 -8.33 11.25 1.17
N ARG A 65 -8.98 11.02 2.30
CA ARG A 65 -9.73 12.08 3.01
C ARG A 65 -10.67 12.86 2.08
N GLY A 66 -11.27 12.19 1.10
CA GLY A 66 -12.16 12.77 0.12
C GLY A 66 -11.50 13.29 -1.16
N PHE A 67 -10.18 13.39 -1.23
CA PHE A 67 -9.45 13.85 -2.41
C PHE A 67 -9.07 12.69 -3.35
N SER A 68 -9.33 12.84 -4.62
CA SER A 68 -8.88 11.95 -5.70
C SER A 68 -7.38 12.11 -5.98
N ILE A 69 -6.77 11.17 -6.70
CA ILE A 69 -5.34 11.25 -7.07
C ILE A 69 -5.04 12.52 -7.88
N PRO A 70 -5.81 12.91 -8.91
CA PRO A 70 -5.57 14.18 -9.60
C PRO A 70 -5.65 15.41 -8.68
N GLU A 71 -6.59 15.43 -7.74
CA GLU A 71 -6.68 16.52 -6.76
C GLU A 71 -5.47 16.55 -5.82
N LEU A 72 -4.93 15.39 -5.43
CA LEU A 72 -3.69 15.31 -4.65
C LEU A 72 -2.49 15.82 -5.44
N GLN A 73 -2.37 15.44 -6.72
CA GLN A 73 -1.31 15.93 -7.60
C GLN A 73 -1.36 17.45 -7.82
N ASP A 74 -2.55 18.05 -7.77
CA ASP A 74 -2.72 19.49 -7.85
C ASP A 74 -2.41 20.20 -6.53
N LYS A 75 -2.91 19.70 -5.41
CA LYS A 75 -2.98 20.41 -4.13
C LYS A 75 -1.81 20.16 -3.19
N LEU A 76 -1.22 18.96 -3.22
CA LEU A 76 -0.16 18.63 -2.25
C LEU A 76 1.17 19.27 -2.64
N PRO A 77 1.96 19.71 -1.64
CA PRO A 77 3.29 20.25 -1.86
C PRO A 77 4.21 19.26 -2.59
N LYS A 78 5.09 19.81 -3.42
CA LYS A 78 6.02 19.09 -4.29
C LYS A 78 7.46 19.46 -3.95
N ALA A 79 8.40 18.64 -4.38
CA ALA A 79 9.82 19.00 -4.31
C ALA A 79 10.12 20.22 -5.20
N PRO A 80 11.15 21.01 -4.90
CA PRO A 80 11.53 22.15 -5.76
C PRO A 80 11.78 21.70 -7.20
N GLY A 81 11.00 22.24 -8.14
CA GLY A 81 11.07 21.88 -9.56
C GLY A 81 10.42 20.52 -9.91
N GLY A 82 9.84 19.84 -8.95
CA GLY A 82 9.14 18.56 -9.16
C GLY A 82 7.68 18.75 -9.58
N ASP A 83 7.13 17.69 -10.13
CA ASP A 83 5.73 17.61 -10.61
C ASP A 83 4.85 16.75 -9.71
N GLU A 84 5.45 15.80 -8.99
CA GLU A 84 4.72 14.82 -8.18
C GLU A 84 4.66 15.21 -6.70
N PRO A 85 3.55 14.88 -6.02
CA PRO A 85 3.38 15.19 -4.59
C PRO A 85 4.43 14.50 -3.72
N LEU A 86 4.83 15.17 -2.65
CA LEU A 86 5.63 14.54 -1.60
C LEU A 86 4.76 13.62 -0.74
N PRO A 87 5.17 12.36 -0.52
CA PRO A 87 4.44 11.40 0.32
C PRO A 87 4.20 11.90 1.75
N GLU A 88 5.07 12.75 2.27
CA GLU A 88 4.93 13.44 3.56
C GLU A 88 3.64 14.25 3.63
N GLY A 89 3.29 14.91 2.52
CA GLY A 89 2.05 15.69 2.43
C GLY A 89 0.81 14.80 2.46
N LEU A 90 0.87 13.63 1.82
CA LEU A 90 -0.20 12.65 1.87
C LEU A 90 -0.37 12.06 3.28
N PHE A 91 0.73 11.76 3.95
CA PHE A 91 0.69 11.28 5.34
C PHE A 91 0.03 12.32 6.26
N TYR A 92 0.41 13.60 6.13
CA TYR A 92 -0.25 14.68 6.87
C TYR A 92 -1.76 14.70 6.61
N LEU A 93 -2.17 14.65 5.35
CA LEU A 93 -3.59 14.64 4.97
C LEU A 93 -4.33 13.47 5.61
N MET A 94 -3.78 12.26 5.58
CA MET A 94 -4.40 11.09 6.20
C MET A 94 -4.53 11.22 7.70
N MET A 95 -3.55 11.84 8.37
CA MET A 95 -3.59 12.07 9.81
C MET A 95 -4.57 13.19 10.20
N VAL A 96 -4.51 14.32 9.54
CA VAL A 96 -5.19 15.57 9.97
C VAL A 96 -6.52 15.79 9.25
N GLY A 97 -6.67 15.28 8.02
CA GLY A 97 -7.85 15.50 7.19
C GLY A 97 -7.85 16.84 6.43
N GLU A 98 -6.76 17.58 6.46
CA GLU A 98 -6.59 18.88 5.79
C GLU A 98 -5.37 18.85 4.87
N VAL A 99 -5.42 19.61 3.77
CA VAL A 99 -4.27 19.75 2.86
C VAL A 99 -3.16 20.51 3.58
N PRO A 100 -1.93 19.95 3.66
CA PRO A 100 -0.82 20.59 4.35
C PRO A 100 -0.29 21.79 3.59
N THR A 101 0.34 22.71 4.31
CA THR A 101 1.21 23.72 3.73
C THR A 101 2.59 23.14 3.38
N ALA A 102 3.38 23.86 2.59
CA ALA A 102 4.76 23.46 2.31
C ALA A 102 5.63 23.38 3.59
N GLU A 103 5.34 24.20 4.59
CA GLU A 103 6.06 24.20 5.87
C GLU A 103 5.69 22.96 6.71
N ASP A 104 4.42 22.55 6.73
CA ASP A 104 3.99 21.31 7.39
C ASP A 104 4.72 20.10 6.80
N VAL A 105 4.81 20.03 5.48
CA VAL A 105 5.52 18.94 4.78
C VAL A 105 7.01 18.96 5.12
N LYS A 106 7.64 20.12 5.14
CA LYS A 106 9.04 20.27 5.51
C LYS A 106 9.30 19.86 6.97
N GLU A 107 8.38 20.16 7.88
CA GLU A 107 8.46 19.69 9.27
C GLU A 107 8.45 18.16 9.35
N ILE A 108 7.57 17.49 8.61
CA ILE A 108 7.51 16.03 8.55
C ILE A 108 8.79 15.45 7.95
N THR A 109 9.26 15.98 6.81
CA THR A 109 10.52 15.55 6.19
C THR A 109 11.67 15.66 7.19
N SER A 110 11.82 16.79 7.86
CA SER A 110 12.86 17.01 8.86
C SER A 110 12.71 16.08 10.07
N ASN A 111 11.49 15.78 10.47
CA ASN A 111 11.18 14.86 11.55
C ASN A 111 11.60 13.43 11.20
N TRP A 112 11.23 12.95 10.02
CA TRP A 112 11.62 11.60 9.55
C TRP A 112 13.12 11.49 9.34
N GLN A 113 13.80 12.54 8.84
CA GLN A 113 15.27 12.54 8.74
C GLN A 113 15.94 12.33 10.12
N ARG A 114 15.47 13.03 11.16
CA ARG A 114 16.01 12.87 12.53
C ARG A 114 15.74 11.47 13.11
N ARG A 115 14.66 10.81 12.72
CA ARG A 115 14.23 9.48 13.21
C ARG A 115 14.77 8.31 12.36
N SER A 116 15.48 8.57 11.26
CA SER A 116 15.85 7.57 10.26
C SER A 116 16.97 6.61 10.68
N HIS A 117 17.53 6.77 11.89
CA HIS A 117 18.55 5.87 12.39
C HIS A 117 18.01 4.44 12.58
N VAL A 118 18.67 3.46 11.97
CA VAL A 118 18.37 2.03 12.11
C VAL A 118 19.45 1.39 12.97
N PRO A 119 19.10 0.72 14.09
CA PRO A 119 20.07 0.01 14.92
C PRO A 119 20.78 -1.11 14.15
N SER A 120 22.08 -1.35 14.45
CA SER A 120 22.91 -2.32 13.72
C SER A 120 22.35 -3.74 13.74
N HIS A 121 21.76 -4.18 14.85
CA HIS A 121 21.20 -5.53 14.97
C HIS A 121 20.11 -5.84 13.91
N VAL A 122 19.44 -4.81 13.36
CA VAL A 122 18.46 -4.97 12.28
C VAL A 122 19.16 -5.45 11.01
N PHE A 123 20.32 -4.86 10.71
CA PHE A 123 21.14 -5.28 9.57
C PHE A 123 21.75 -6.65 9.79
N ASP A 124 22.19 -6.96 11.03
CA ASP A 124 22.70 -8.28 11.39
C ASP A 124 21.65 -9.38 11.14
N VAL A 125 20.39 -9.12 11.47
CA VAL A 125 19.27 -10.05 11.19
C VAL A 125 19.07 -10.24 9.68
N ILE A 126 19.13 -9.16 8.90
CA ILE A 126 19.00 -9.23 7.44
C ILE A 126 20.17 -10.02 6.85
N ASP A 127 21.38 -9.77 7.33
CA ASP A 127 22.62 -10.39 6.84
C ASP A 127 22.72 -11.88 7.20
N ALA A 128 22.05 -12.33 8.26
CA ALA A 128 21.96 -13.73 8.62
C ALA A 128 21.08 -14.54 7.63
N LEU A 129 20.23 -13.90 6.85
CA LEU A 129 19.40 -14.57 5.86
C LEU A 129 20.19 -14.89 4.58
N PRO A 130 19.98 -16.07 3.96
CA PRO A 130 20.58 -16.40 2.67
C PRO A 130 20.27 -15.37 1.59
N LEU A 131 21.22 -15.10 0.66
CA LEU A 131 21.03 -14.13 -0.42
C LEU A 131 19.88 -14.44 -1.37
N ASN A 132 19.49 -15.72 -1.50
CA ASN A 132 18.33 -16.16 -2.29
C ASN A 132 17.00 -15.99 -1.55
N THR A 133 16.99 -15.52 -0.32
CA THR A 133 15.75 -15.17 0.40
C THR A 133 15.00 -14.09 -0.37
N HIS A 134 13.68 -14.23 -0.48
CA HIS A 134 12.84 -13.21 -1.13
C HIS A 134 12.96 -11.86 -0.41
N PRO A 135 13.06 -10.73 -1.12
CA PRO A 135 13.24 -9.39 -0.51
C PRO A 135 12.17 -9.04 0.53
N MET A 136 10.92 -9.45 0.33
CA MET A 136 9.85 -9.23 1.31
C MET A 136 10.08 -9.98 2.62
N THR A 137 10.64 -11.19 2.59
CA THR A 137 11.00 -11.93 3.80
C THR A 137 12.12 -11.21 4.55
N MET A 138 13.15 -10.71 3.85
CA MET A 138 14.21 -9.90 4.46
C MET A 138 13.65 -8.62 5.07
N PHE A 139 12.73 -7.96 4.36
CA PHE A 139 12.11 -6.72 4.80
C PHE A 139 11.28 -6.91 6.08
N VAL A 140 10.41 -7.92 6.12
CA VAL A 140 9.61 -8.24 7.30
C VAL A 140 10.51 -8.64 8.47
N ALA A 141 11.56 -9.43 8.25
CA ALA A 141 12.53 -9.79 9.30
C ALA A 141 13.22 -8.54 9.88
N GLY A 142 13.63 -7.59 9.03
CA GLY A 142 14.19 -6.31 9.46
C GLY A 142 13.20 -5.47 10.28
N VAL A 143 11.93 -5.41 9.85
CA VAL A 143 10.87 -4.71 10.61
C VAL A 143 10.64 -5.37 11.96
N MET A 144 10.58 -6.70 12.00
CA MET A 144 10.44 -7.45 13.26
C MET A 144 11.62 -7.22 14.22
N ALA A 145 12.84 -7.09 13.68
CA ALA A 145 14.02 -6.77 14.50
C ALA A 145 13.94 -5.35 15.12
N LEU A 146 13.23 -4.41 14.49
CA LEU A 146 12.98 -3.08 15.06
C LEU A 146 12.03 -3.08 16.26
N GLN A 147 11.28 -4.15 16.51
CA GLN A 147 10.27 -4.20 17.58
C GLN A 147 10.85 -3.88 18.96
N THR A 148 12.13 -4.16 19.19
CA THR A 148 12.84 -3.81 20.43
C THR A 148 12.86 -2.30 20.70
N GLU A 149 12.62 -1.46 19.69
CA GLU A 149 12.56 -0.01 19.78
C GLU A 149 11.15 0.53 20.11
N SER A 150 10.15 -0.37 20.27
CA SER A 150 8.76 0.04 20.48
C SER A 150 8.56 0.79 21.80
N LYS A 151 8.19 2.06 21.68
CA LYS A 151 7.78 2.90 22.80
C LYS A 151 6.43 2.44 23.33
N PHE A 152 5.50 2.06 22.44
CA PHE A 152 4.20 1.55 22.82
C PHE A 152 4.33 0.34 23.75
N SER A 153 5.10 -0.69 23.36
CA SER A 153 5.31 -1.88 24.19
C SER A 153 5.96 -1.54 25.54
N GLY A 154 6.95 -0.66 25.53
CA GLY A 154 7.65 -0.24 26.75
C GLY A 154 6.74 0.50 27.74
N GLU A 155 5.90 1.42 27.26
CA GLU A 155 4.98 2.18 28.10
C GLU A 155 3.76 1.34 28.52
N TYR A 156 3.28 0.44 27.65
CA TYR A 156 2.21 -0.50 28.01
C TYR A 156 2.61 -1.39 29.18
N ALA A 157 3.84 -1.91 29.17
CA ALA A 157 4.37 -2.74 30.27
C ALA A 157 4.47 -1.98 31.62
N LYS A 158 4.54 -0.64 31.58
CA LYS A 158 4.53 0.24 32.76
C LYS A 158 3.12 0.61 33.24
N GLY A 159 2.06 0.15 32.56
CA GLY A 159 0.68 0.44 32.93
C GLY A 159 0.15 1.74 32.31
N MET A 160 0.54 2.02 31.06
CA MET A 160 0.05 3.17 30.28
C MET A 160 -1.48 3.29 30.28
N ASN A 161 -2.00 4.50 30.42
CA ASN A 161 -3.44 4.75 30.34
C ASN A 161 -3.95 4.55 28.91
N LYS A 162 -5.15 3.97 28.77
CA LYS A 162 -5.78 3.75 27.46
C LYS A 162 -5.89 5.02 26.59
N LYS A 163 -6.15 6.18 27.20
CA LYS A 163 -6.23 7.48 26.50
C LYS A 163 -4.92 7.91 25.83
N ASP A 164 -3.79 7.34 26.25
CA ASP A 164 -2.46 7.69 25.77
C ASP A 164 -1.94 6.70 24.71
N TYR A 165 -2.67 5.60 24.41
CA TYR A 165 -2.28 4.56 23.45
C TYR A 165 -1.93 5.13 22.08
N TRP A 166 -2.72 6.06 21.56
CA TRP A 166 -2.50 6.63 20.25
C TRP A 166 -1.20 7.43 20.17
N GLN A 167 -0.77 8.06 21.27
CA GLN A 167 0.44 8.90 21.28
C GLN A 167 1.69 8.07 21.04
N PHE A 168 1.81 6.93 21.69
CA PHE A 168 2.94 6.02 21.51
C PHE A 168 2.82 5.20 20.22
N THR A 169 1.60 4.91 19.76
CA THR A 169 1.36 4.36 18.43
C THR A 169 1.82 5.33 17.34
N TYR A 170 1.52 6.62 17.48
CA TYR A 170 2.00 7.67 16.58
C TYR A 170 3.53 7.74 16.60
N ASP A 171 4.15 7.78 17.78
CA ASP A 171 5.60 7.89 17.90
C ASP A 171 6.33 6.69 17.27
N ASP A 172 5.85 5.46 17.51
CA ASP A 172 6.39 4.25 16.87
C ASP A 172 6.14 4.25 15.36
N SER A 173 4.98 4.72 14.91
CA SER A 173 4.65 4.84 13.48
C SER A 173 5.58 5.82 12.77
N MET A 174 5.85 6.97 13.36
CA MET A 174 6.79 7.96 12.83
C MET A 174 8.22 7.40 12.76
N ASP A 175 8.67 6.71 13.81
CA ASP A 175 9.99 6.07 13.85
C ASP A 175 10.10 4.97 12.79
N LEU A 176 9.06 4.15 12.63
CA LEU A 176 9.04 3.07 11.64
C LEU A 176 9.07 3.62 10.21
N ILE A 177 8.15 4.54 9.87
CA ILE A 177 8.10 5.16 8.53
C ILE A 177 9.45 5.77 8.17
N ALA A 178 10.08 6.50 9.09
CA ALA A 178 11.37 7.13 8.87
C ALA A 178 12.51 6.14 8.55
N ARG A 179 12.45 4.92 9.09
CA ARG A 179 13.49 3.89 8.98
C ARG A 179 13.33 2.97 7.77
N LEU A 180 12.09 2.82 7.25
CA LEU A 180 11.80 1.87 6.18
C LEU A 180 12.60 2.10 4.89
N PRO A 181 12.82 3.34 4.40
CA PRO A 181 13.65 3.56 3.21
C PRO A 181 15.07 3.01 3.36
N ARG A 182 15.66 3.16 4.53
CA ARG A 182 17.02 2.67 4.81
C ARG A 182 17.08 1.15 4.84
N ILE A 183 16.08 0.49 5.44
CA ILE A 183 15.98 -0.99 5.44
C ILE A 183 15.77 -1.51 4.02
N ALA A 184 14.85 -0.91 3.26
CA ALA A 184 14.57 -1.30 1.88
C ALA A 184 15.81 -1.14 0.98
N ALA A 185 16.48 0.02 1.04
CA ALA A 185 17.69 0.28 0.27
C ALA A 185 18.84 -0.65 0.69
N TYR A 186 18.98 -0.97 1.99
CA TYR A 186 19.96 -1.93 2.46
C TYR A 186 19.76 -3.30 1.82
N ILE A 187 18.53 -3.83 1.81
CA ILE A 187 18.19 -5.12 1.20
C ILE A 187 18.48 -5.09 -0.30
N TYR A 188 18.07 -4.01 -1.00
CA TYR A 188 18.32 -3.83 -2.42
C TYR A 188 19.82 -3.87 -2.75
N ARG A 189 20.61 -3.08 -2.05
CA ARG A 189 22.07 -2.98 -2.25
C ARG A 189 22.77 -4.28 -1.89
N ARG A 190 22.39 -4.92 -0.79
CA ARG A 190 22.92 -6.22 -0.38
C ARG A 190 22.67 -7.29 -1.44
N LYS A 191 21.44 -7.37 -1.94
CA LYS A 191 21.03 -8.47 -2.83
C LYS A 191 21.51 -8.26 -4.27
N TYR A 192 21.49 -7.03 -4.76
CA TYR A 192 21.65 -6.73 -6.20
C TYR A 192 22.84 -5.83 -6.54
N LYS A 193 23.49 -5.21 -5.57
CA LYS A 193 24.57 -4.22 -5.78
C LYS A 193 25.79 -4.52 -4.93
N ASN A 194 26.20 -5.78 -4.88
CA ASN A 194 27.42 -6.29 -4.24
C ASN A 194 27.60 -5.87 -2.77
N ASN A 195 26.52 -5.61 -2.04
CA ASN A 195 26.53 -5.13 -0.65
C ASN A 195 27.23 -3.77 -0.46
N GLU A 196 27.23 -2.93 -1.50
CA GLU A 196 27.78 -1.57 -1.43
C GLU A 196 26.68 -0.60 -0.99
N HIS A 197 26.69 -0.20 0.29
CA HIS A 197 25.64 0.62 0.88
C HIS A 197 25.87 2.12 0.66
N ILE A 198 24.77 2.85 0.43
CA ILE A 198 24.75 4.31 0.29
C ILE A 198 24.04 4.90 1.52
N HIS A 199 24.70 5.86 2.16
CA HIS A 199 24.12 6.55 3.32
C HIS A 199 23.05 7.56 2.91
N PRO A 200 22.05 7.83 3.77
CA PRO A 200 21.01 8.80 3.46
C PRO A 200 21.58 10.21 3.24
N ASN A 201 20.97 10.95 2.32
CA ASN A 201 21.27 12.35 2.06
C ASN A 201 20.23 13.23 2.79
N GLY A 202 20.69 14.00 3.78
CA GLY A 202 19.82 14.86 4.59
C GLY A 202 19.20 16.06 3.86
N LEU A 203 19.49 16.25 2.57
CA LEU A 203 18.88 17.30 1.75
C LEU A 203 17.68 16.80 0.93
N LEU A 204 17.43 15.48 0.90
CA LEU A 204 16.37 14.87 0.11
C LEU A 204 15.12 14.60 0.95
N ASP A 205 13.96 14.65 0.30
CA ASP A 205 12.69 14.14 0.83
C ASP A 205 12.74 12.61 1.01
N TRP A 206 11.73 12.07 1.67
CA TRP A 206 11.67 10.66 2.05
C TRP A 206 11.75 9.70 0.84
N ALA A 207 10.97 9.97 -0.21
CA ALA A 207 10.96 9.15 -1.43
C ALA A 207 12.22 9.33 -2.27
N GLY A 208 12.68 10.57 -2.43
CA GLY A 208 13.92 10.89 -3.12
C GLY A 208 15.14 10.26 -2.44
N ASN A 209 15.11 10.18 -1.11
CA ASN A 209 16.18 9.55 -0.33
C ASN A 209 16.19 8.02 -0.50
N LEU A 210 15.02 7.39 -0.64
CA LEU A 210 14.93 5.96 -0.98
C LEU A 210 15.59 5.68 -2.34
N ALA A 211 15.26 6.43 -3.38
CA ALA A 211 15.88 6.30 -4.70
C ALA A 211 17.39 6.49 -4.63
N TYR A 212 17.85 7.53 -3.94
CA TYR A 212 19.26 7.84 -3.77
C TYR A 212 20.03 6.70 -3.06
N MET A 213 19.50 6.19 -1.94
CA MET A 213 20.14 5.09 -1.21
C MET A 213 20.14 3.77 -2.00
N MET A 214 19.19 3.57 -2.91
CA MET A 214 19.20 2.44 -3.86
C MET A 214 20.27 2.61 -4.94
N GLY A 215 20.78 3.83 -5.17
CA GLY A 215 21.80 4.15 -6.15
C GLY A 215 21.29 4.88 -7.40
N PHE A 216 20.11 5.48 -7.32
CA PHE A 216 19.48 6.26 -8.40
C PHE A 216 19.50 7.74 -8.03
N GLU A 217 20.38 8.51 -8.68
CA GLU A 217 20.62 9.91 -8.31
C GLU A 217 19.90 10.93 -9.21
N ASP A 218 19.38 10.50 -10.35
CA ASP A 218 18.68 11.38 -11.29
C ASP A 218 17.32 11.83 -10.75
N GLU A 219 16.91 13.07 -11.09
CA GLU A 219 15.66 13.65 -10.60
C GLU A 219 14.42 12.94 -11.15
N SER A 220 14.49 12.37 -12.35
CA SER A 220 13.34 11.69 -12.94
C SER A 220 13.00 10.39 -12.18
N THR A 221 14.01 9.64 -11.73
CA THR A 221 13.80 8.47 -10.87
C THR A 221 13.24 8.88 -9.50
N LYS A 222 13.71 10.00 -8.92
CA LYS A 222 13.15 10.53 -7.67
C LYS A 222 11.68 10.95 -7.85
N GLU A 223 11.34 11.59 -8.97
CA GLU A 223 9.95 11.92 -9.30
C GLU A 223 9.07 10.67 -9.44
N LEU A 224 9.55 9.65 -10.15
CA LEU A 224 8.84 8.36 -10.21
C LEU A 224 8.63 7.79 -8.80
N MET A 225 9.65 7.86 -7.94
CA MET A 225 9.54 7.33 -6.58
C MET A 225 8.53 8.13 -5.74
N ARG A 226 8.45 9.46 -5.89
CA ARG A 226 7.44 10.30 -5.24
C ARG A 226 6.03 9.90 -5.68
N LEU A 227 5.80 9.75 -6.98
CA LEU A 227 4.54 9.24 -7.53
C LEU A 227 4.20 7.86 -6.95
N TYR A 228 5.15 6.92 -7.05
CA TYR A 228 4.95 5.53 -6.61
C TYR A 228 4.58 5.47 -5.13
N MET A 229 5.34 6.17 -4.27
CA MET A 229 5.11 6.20 -2.83
C MET A 229 3.78 6.87 -2.45
N THR A 230 3.31 7.81 -3.25
CA THR A 230 2.03 8.49 -3.03
C THR A 230 0.85 7.59 -3.40
N ILE A 231 0.85 6.99 -4.59
CA ILE A 231 -0.32 6.26 -5.09
C ILE A 231 -0.51 4.87 -4.49
N HIS A 232 0.54 4.28 -3.89
CA HIS A 232 0.46 2.97 -3.22
C HIS A 232 0.24 3.08 -1.70
N ALA A 233 0.20 4.29 -1.15
CA ALA A 233 0.20 4.54 0.30
C ALA A 233 -0.98 3.89 1.02
N ASP A 234 -2.18 3.96 0.46
CA ASP A 234 -3.37 3.40 1.07
C ASP A 234 -4.41 3.00 0.01
N HIS A 235 -5.32 2.10 0.36
CA HIS A 235 -6.40 1.66 -0.52
C HIS A 235 -7.58 1.10 0.27
N GLU A 236 -8.15 1.92 1.18
CA GLU A 236 -9.15 1.60 2.21
C GLU A 236 -8.70 0.51 3.21
N GLY A 237 -9.60 0.14 4.14
CA GLY A 237 -9.31 -0.82 5.20
C GLY A 237 -9.50 -2.30 4.83
N GLY A 238 -10.19 -2.63 3.73
CA GLY A 238 -10.62 -4.00 3.41
C GLY A 238 -9.60 -4.87 2.68
N ASN A 239 -8.50 -4.29 2.16
CA ASN A 239 -7.46 -5.07 1.52
C ASN A 239 -6.61 -5.83 2.55
N VAL A 240 -5.95 -6.93 2.13
CA VAL A 240 -5.29 -7.86 3.04
C VAL A 240 -4.25 -7.18 3.93
N SER A 241 -3.39 -6.31 3.38
CA SER A 241 -2.35 -5.64 4.19
C SER A 241 -2.95 -4.68 5.22
N ALA A 242 -3.94 -3.88 4.84
CA ALA A 242 -4.60 -2.95 5.75
C ALA A 242 -5.42 -3.67 6.82
N HIS A 243 -6.27 -4.63 6.43
CA HIS A 243 -7.10 -5.38 7.38
C HIS A 243 -6.25 -6.19 8.37
N THR A 244 -5.17 -6.84 7.89
CA THR A 244 -4.28 -7.59 8.79
C THR A 244 -3.56 -6.68 9.78
N THR A 245 -3.10 -5.49 9.35
CA THR A 245 -2.49 -4.50 10.24
C THR A 245 -3.49 -4.05 11.31
N HIS A 246 -4.74 -3.73 10.90
CA HIS A 246 -5.83 -3.36 11.80
C HIS A 246 -6.16 -4.51 12.77
N LEU A 247 -6.37 -5.73 12.27
CA LEU A 247 -6.73 -6.90 13.07
C LEU A 247 -5.68 -7.18 14.16
N VAL A 248 -4.41 -7.26 13.79
CA VAL A 248 -3.32 -7.50 14.74
C VAL A 248 -3.18 -6.31 15.70
N GLY A 249 -3.30 -5.10 15.18
CA GLY A 249 -3.34 -3.88 15.98
C GLY A 249 -4.48 -3.86 16.99
N SER A 250 -5.67 -4.36 16.66
CA SER A 250 -6.82 -4.40 17.58
C SER A 250 -6.56 -5.21 18.85
N ALA A 251 -5.62 -6.17 18.79
CA ALA A 251 -5.14 -6.94 19.95
C ALA A 251 -4.11 -6.18 20.82
N LEU A 252 -3.88 -4.88 20.56
CA LEU A 252 -2.86 -4.05 21.21
C LEU A 252 -1.41 -4.46 20.92
N SER A 253 -1.16 -5.20 19.82
CA SER A 253 0.18 -5.36 19.30
C SER A 253 0.75 -3.99 18.88
N ASP A 254 2.03 -3.78 19.10
CA ASP A 254 2.68 -2.51 18.72
C ASP A 254 2.71 -2.29 17.19
N PRO A 255 3.02 -1.09 16.72
CA PRO A 255 3.05 -0.78 15.28
C PRO A 255 4.01 -1.64 14.45
N TYR A 256 5.14 -2.07 15.02
CA TYR A 256 6.11 -2.92 14.31
C TYR A 256 5.53 -4.29 14.02
N LEU A 257 4.94 -4.95 15.04
CA LEU A 257 4.29 -6.27 14.89
C LEU A 257 3.07 -6.18 13.97
N SER A 258 2.24 -5.16 14.16
CA SER A 258 1.02 -4.97 13.37
C SER A 258 1.33 -4.73 11.89
N TYR A 259 2.29 -3.86 11.60
CA TYR A 259 2.75 -3.60 10.23
C TYR A 259 3.43 -4.83 9.60
N ALA A 260 4.32 -5.51 10.33
CA ALA A 260 4.97 -6.73 9.84
C ALA A 260 3.94 -7.81 9.45
N ALA A 261 2.89 -7.98 10.25
CA ALA A 261 1.80 -8.90 9.94
C ALA A 261 1.06 -8.49 8.65
N GLY A 262 0.76 -7.21 8.45
CA GLY A 262 0.19 -6.67 7.21
C GLY A 262 1.09 -6.91 6.00
N MET A 263 2.39 -6.76 6.16
CA MET A 263 3.37 -6.96 5.08
C MET A 263 3.53 -8.43 4.69
N ASN A 264 3.34 -9.38 5.59
CA ASN A 264 3.21 -10.79 5.24
C ASN A 264 1.99 -11.03 4.33
N GLY A 265 0.88 -10.35 4.57
CA GLY A 265 -0.27 -10.38 3.67
C GLY A 265 0.02 -9.72 2.32
N LEU A 266 0.76 -8.61 2.31
CA LEU A 266 1.16 -7.91 1.08
C LEU A 266 2.04 -8.78 0.19
N ALA A 267 2.86 -9.66 0.76
CA ALA A 267 3.73 -10.59 0.04
C ALA A 267 2.97 -11.72 -0.68
N GLY A 268 1.65 -11.78 -0.55
CA GLY A 268 0.84 -12.79 -1.23
C GLY A 268 0.66 -12.51 -2.74
N PRO A 269 0.63 -13.57 -3.59
CA PRO A 269 0.53 -13.43 -5.05
C PRO A 269 -0.81 -12.82 -5.52
N LEU A 270 -1.85 -12.87 -4.70
CA LEU A 270 -3.14 -12.22 -4.96
C LEU A 270 -3.24 -10.80 -4.38
N HIS A 271 -2.13 -10.23 -3.92
CA HIS A 271 -2.04 -8.88 -3.38
C HIS A 271 -0.81 -8.16 -3.94
N GLY A 272 0.15 -7.74 -3.15
CA GLY A 272 1.26 -6.89 -3.61
C GLY A 272 2.25 -7.56 -4.58
N LEU A 273 2.31 -8.88 -4.65
CA LEU A 273 3.16 -9.59 -5.61
C LEU A 273 2.66 -9.51 -7.06
N ALA A 274 1.43 -9.03 -7.28
CA ALA A 274 0.83 -8.94 -8.62
C ALA A 274 1.66 -8.09 -9.60
N ASN A 275 2.32 -7.04 -9.14
CA ASN A 275 3.19 -6.18 -9.93
C ASN A 275 4.34 -6.97 -10.60
N GLN A 276 4.99 -7.84 -9.86
CA GLN A 276 6.02 -8.74 -10.35
C GLN A 276 5.50 -9.67 -11.46
N GLU A 277 4.30 -10.19 -11.30
CA GLU A 277 3.70 -11.10 -12.28
C GLU A 277 3.31 -10.38 -13.59
N VAL A 278 2.92 -9.12 -13.53
CA VAL A 278 2.64 -8.31 -14.72
C VAL A 278 3.88 -8.15 -15.59
N ILE A 279 4.98 -7.70 -15.01
CA ILE A 279 6.20 -7.42 -15.78
C ILE A 279 6.81 -8.70 -16.35
N LYS A 280 6.75 -9.83 -15.61
CA LYS A 280 7.14 -11.13 -16.12
C LYS A 280 6.32 -11.55 -17.33
N TRP A 281 5.00 -11.43 -17.23
CA TRP A 281 4.10 -11.76 -18.34
C TRP A 281 4.35 -10.91 -19.58
N ILE A 282 4.68 -9.61 -19.41
CA ILE A 282 5.04 -8.74 -20.52
C ILE A 282 6.33 -9.20 -21.20
N PHE A 283 7.36 -9.55 -20.43
CA PHE A 283 8.62 -10.06 -20.99
C PHE A 283 8.45 -11.43 -21.67
N GLU A 284 7.69 -12.33 -21.08
CA GLU A 284 7.32 -13.62 -21.72
C GLU A 284 6.57 -13.40 -23.03
N MET A 285 5.68 -12.41 -23.11
CA MET A 285 4.99 -12.03 -24.32
C MET A 285 5.95 -11.49 -25.39
N GLN A 286 6.86 -10.57 -25.03
CA GLN A 286 7.85 -10.01 -25.94
C GLN A 286 8.79 -11.09 -26.49
N GLU A 287 9.24 -12.02 -25.66
CA GLU A 287 10.06 -13.16 -26.04
C GLU A 287 9.31 -14.11 -26.99
N ALA A 288 8.08 -14.48 -26.66
CA ALA A 288 7.25 -15.38 -27.49
C ALA A 288 6.90 -14.76 -28.85
N ILE A 289 6.76 -13.45 -28.94
CA ILE A 289 6.52 -12.72 -30.20
C ILE A 289 7.83 -12.47 -30.96
N GLY A 290 8.97 -12.40 -30.26
CA GLY A 290 10.27 -12.05 -30.83
C GLY A 290 10.41 -10.55 -31.12
N SER A 291 9.73 -9.69 -30.35
CA SER A 291 9.75 -8.24 -30.53
C SER A 291 9.65 -7.51 -29.19
N ASP A 292 10.47 -6.45 -29.02
CA ASP A 292 10.42 -5.53 -27.89
C ASP A 292 9.32 -4.46 -28.03
N SER A 293 8.69 -4.42 -29.20
CA SER A 293 7.63 -3.47 -29.59
C SER A 293 6.51 -4.20 -30.35
N PRO A 294 5.79 -5.14 -29.69
CA PRO A 294 4.77 -5.93 -30.35
C PRO A 294 3.61 -5.04 -30.85
N THR A 295 3.05 -5.39 -32.02
CA THR A 295 1.86 -4.71 -32.54
C THR A 295 0.62 -5.07 -31.73
N LYS A 296 -0.45 -4.28 -31.85
CA LYS A 296 -1.72 -4.57 -31.18
C LYS A 296 -2.29 -5.94 -31.57
N GLU A 297 -2.18 -6.31 -32.85
CA GLU A 297 -2.64 -7.61 -33.35
C GLU A 297 -1.88 -8.77 -32.70
N GLN A 298 -0.54 -8.64 -32.58
CA GLN A 298 0.29 -9.64 -31.90
C GLN A 298 -0.05 -9.75 -30.41
N ILE A 299 -0.35 -8.63 -29.76
CA ILE A 299 -0.79 -8.61 -28.35
C ILE A 299 -2.14 -9.32 -28.22
N VAL A 300 -3.12 -9.02 -29.10
CA VAL A 300 -4.42 -9.70 -29.11
C VAL A 300 -4.26 -11.21 -29.21
N ASP A 301 -3.45 -11.69 -30.14
CA ASP A 301 -3.20 -13.14 -30.32
C ASP A 301 -2.57 -13.77 -29.07
N TYR A 302 -1.63 -13.08 -28.43
CA TYR A 302 -0.99 -13.59 -27.22
C TYR A 302 -1.95 -13.60 -26.02
N VAL A 303 -2.76 -12.55 -25.84
CA VAL A 303 -3.80 -12.47 -24.81
C VAL A 303 -4.81 -13.61 -24.97
N GLN A 304 -5.28 -13.85 -26.19
CA GLN A 304 -6.20 -14.97 -26.48
C GLN A 304 -5.59 -16.34 -26.14
N LYS A 305 -4.32 -16.55 -26.44
CA LYS A 305 -3.58 -17.77 -26.06
C LYS A 305 -3.46 -17.90 -24.55
N THR A 306 -3.16 -16.80 -23.85
CA THR A 306 -3.12 -16.76 -22.37
C THR A 306 -4.45 -17.21 -21.78
N LEU A 307 -5.56 -16.63 -22.24
CA LEU A 307 -6.91 -16.94 -21.78
C LEU A 307 -7.34 -18.39 -22.13
N ALA A 308 -7.00 -18.85 -23.32
CA ALA A 308 -7.29 -20.23 -23.78
C ALA A 308 -6.53 -21.28 -22.94
N SER A 309 -5.37 -20.94 -22.38
CA SER A 309 -4.62 -21.80 -21.45
C SER A 309 -5.18 -21.85 -20.03
N GLY A 310 -6.30 -21.15 -19.77
CA GLY A 310 -6.92 -21.05 -18.45
C GLY A 310 -6.23 -20.07 -17.50
N LYS A 311 -5.26 -19.29 -17.99
CA LYS A 311 -4.59 -18.23 -17.21
C LYS A 311 -5.35 -16.90 -17.34
N VAL A 312 -5.16 -16.02 -16.36
CA VAL A 312 -5.64 -14.64 -16.40
C VAL A 312 -4.58 -13.72 -16.99
N VAL A 313 -4.99 -12.55 -17.50
CA VAL A 313 -4.06 -11.47 -17.86
C VAL A 313 -3.71 -10.72 -16.57
N PRO A 314 -2.44 -10.75 -16.11
CA PRO A 314 -2.06 -10.09 -14.87
C PRO A 314 -2.27 -8.56 -14.93
N GLY A 315 -2.59 -7.94 -13.80
CA GLY A 315 -2.82 -6.50 -13.73
C GLY A 315 -4.20 -6.04 -14.23
N TYR A 316 -5.06 -6.95 -14.67
CA TYR A 316 -6.42 -6.65 -15.13
C TYR A 316 -7.46 -7.28 -14.21
N GLY A 317 -8.45 -6.48 -13.83
CA GLY A 317 -9.46 -6.84 -12.86
C GLY A 317 -9.19 -6.30 -11.46
N HIS A 318 -10.25 -6.16 -10.69
CA HIS A 318 -10.20 -5.71 -9.30
C HIS A 318 -11.44 -6.19 -8.54
N ALA A 319 -11.29 -6.43 -7.23
CA ALA A 319 -12.40 -6.89 -6.39
C ALA A 319 -13.51 -5.83 -6.27
N VAL A 320 -13.15 -4.55 -6.14
CA VAL A 320 -14.07 -3.43 -5.91
C VAL A 320 -14.26 -2.56 -7.16
N LEU A 321 -13.18 -2.11 -7.81
CA LEU A 321 -13.25 -1.19 -8.97
C LEU A 321 -14.03 -1.76 -10.14
N ARG A 322 -14.72 -0.88 -10.87
CA ARG A 322 -15.49 -1.18 -12.09
C ARG A 322 -15.05 -0.36 -13.29
N LYS A 323 -14.03 0.48 -13.13
CA LYS A 323 -13.35 1.26 -14.17
C LYS A 323 -11.85 1.20 -14.00
N THR A 324 -11.10 1.78 -14.94
CA THR A 324 -9.65 1.93 -14.85
C THR A 324 -9.25 2.53 -13.50
N ASP A 325 -8.30 1.90 -12.84
CA ASP A 325 -7.75 2.39 -11.58
C ASP A 325 -7.09 3.76 -11.77
N PRO A 326 -7.47 4.79 -11.02
CA PRO A 326 -6.85 6.12 -11.17
C PRO A 326 -5.35 6.12 -10.87
N ARG A 327 -4.84 5.14 -10.15
CA ARG A 327 -3.40 4.95 -9.92
C ARG A 327 -2.70 4.53 -11.21
N PHE A 328 -3.31 3.65 -12.01
CA PHE A 328 -2.84 3.33 -13.37
C PHE A 328 -2.84 4.57 -14.26
N THR A 329 -3.91 5.36 -14.21
CA THR A 329 -4.03 6.60 -15.00
C THR A 329 -2.95 7.61 -14.65
N ALA A 330 -2.62 7.77 -13.36
CA ALA A 330 -1.53 8.65 -12.91
C ALA A 330 -0.17 8.19 -13.45
N GLN A 331 0.12 6.88 -13.39
CA GLN A 331 1.34 6.30 -13.95
C GLN A 331 1.40 6.45 -15.48
N MET A 332 0.28 6.26 -16.16
CA MET A 332 0.20 6.48 -17.60
C MET A 332 0.46 7.95 -17.98
N ALA A 333 -0.08 8.89 -17.21
CA ALA A 333 0.18 10.32 -17.41
C ALA A 333 1.66 10.66 -17.21
N PHE A 334 2.29 10.12 -16.18
CA PHE A 334 3.72 10.23 -15.96
C PHE A 334 4.52 9.67 -17.14
N GLY A 335 4.21 8.46 -17.57
CA GLY A 335 4.88 7.82 -18.71
C GLY A 335 4.73 8.62 -20.01
N LYS A 336 3.54 9.13 -20.31
CA LYS A 336 3.30 9.99 -21.49
C LYS A 336 4.11 11.28 -21.45
N LYS A 337 4.27 11.87 -20.26
CA LYS A 337 5.01 13.11 -20.08
C LYS A 337 6.52 12.92 -20.18
N HIS A 338 7.05 11.91 -19.51
CA HIS A 338 8.49 11.73 -19.35
C HIS A 338 9.10 10.70 -20.32
N LEU A 339 8.32 9.72 -20.80
CA LEU A 339 8.78 8.55 -21.54
C LEU A 339 7.96 8.29 -22.83
N PRO A 340 7.64 9.30 -23.65
CA PRO A 340 6.72 9.14 -24.78
C PRO A 340 7.23 8.16 -25.86
N ASN A 341 8.54 7.91 -25.90
CA ASN A 341 9.19 7.05 -26.90
C ASN A 341 9.74 5.74 -26.31
N ASP A 342 9.47 5.44 -25.04
CA ASP A 342 9.92 4.19 -24.42
C ASP A 342 9.09 3.01 -24.95
N LYS A 343 9.78 1.96 -25.44
CA LYS A 343 9.15 0.81 -26.07
C LYS A 343 8.31 -0.03 -25.11
N LEU A 344 8.80 -0.22 -23.89
CA LEU A 344 8.12 -1.03 -22.88
C LEU A 344 6.86 -0.29 -22.37
N VAL A 345 6.98 1.01 -22.10
CA VAL A 345 5.86 1.87 -21.72
C VAL A 345 4.80 1.90 -22.82
N ASN A 346 5.21 2.06 -24.08
CA ASN A 346 4.30 2.00 -25.23
C ASN A 346 3.63 0.62 -25.36
N THR A 347 4.34 -0.46 -25.06
CA THR A 347 3.75 -1.81 -25.02
C THR A 347 2.65 -1.90 -23.98
N VAL A 348 2.84 -1.37 -22.76
CA VAL A 348 1.80 -1.31 -21.72
C VAL A 348 0.56 -0.54 -22.22
N TRP A 349 0.74 0.56 -22.95
CA TRP A 349 -0.39 1.31 -23.50
C TRP A 349 -1.13 0.53 -24.59
N ASN A 350 -0.42 -0.20 -25.44
CA ASN A 350 -1.04 -1.08 -26.42
C ASN A 350 -1.82 -2.23 -25.74
N ILE A 351 -1.31 -2.78 -24.65
CA ILE A 351 -2.01 -3.78 -23.82
C ILE A 351 -3.29 -3.16 -23.23
N TYR A 352 -3.20 -1.93 -22.71
CA TYR A 352 -4.36 -1.21 -22.16
C TYR A 352 -5.47 -1.00 -23.19
N GLU A 353 -5.12 -0.73 -24.45
CA GLU A 353 -6.12 -0.53 -25.51
C GLU A 353 -6.71 -1.85 -26.04
N THR A 354 -6.02 -2.97 -25.87
CA THR A 354 -6.42 -4.26 -26.45
C THR A 354 -7.09 -5.21 -25.47
N VAL A 355 -6.64 -5.26 -24.21
CA VAL A 355 -7.12 -6.24 -23.20
C VAL A 355 -8.56 -6.00 -22.77
N PRO A 356 -8.99 -4.78 -22.39
CA PRO A 356 -10.35 -4.58 -21.89
C PRO A 356 -11.44 -5.04 -22.86
N PRO A 357 -11.41 -4.72 -24.18
CA PRO A 357 -12.42 -5.22 -25.12
C PRO A 357 -12.47 -6.74 -25.23
N ILE A 358 -11.31 -7.42 -25.12
CA ILE A 358 -11.24 -8.89 -25.13
C ILE A 358 -11.93 -9.45 -23.90
N LEU A 359 -11.60 -8.92 -22.72
CA LEU A 359 -12.18 -9.38 -21.45
C LEU A 359 -13.70 -9.10 -21.38
N GLU A 360 -14.16 -7.96 -21.89
CA GLU A 360 -15.59 -7.64 -21.99
C GLU A 360 -16.33 -8.65 -22.87
N SER A 361 -15.74 -9.05 -24.01
CA SER A 361 -16.35 -10.00 -24.93
C SER A 361 -16.59 -11.39 -24.32
N LEU A 362 -15.86 -11.75 -23.25
CA LEU A 362 -16.06 -13.02 -22.54
C LEU A 362 -17.36 -13.06 -21.71
N GLY A 363 -17.98 -11.92 -21.41
CA GLY A 363 -19.24 -11.81 -20.66
C GLY A 363 -19.20 -12.30 -19.22
N LYS A 364 -18.03 -12.68 -18.69
CA LYS A 364 -17.85 -13.26 -17.36
C LYS A 364 -17.04 -12.38 -16.41
N VAL A 365 -16.37 -11.34 -16.93
CA VAL A 365 -15.45 -10.49 -16.18
C VAL A 365 -16.18 -9.26 -15.68
N LYS A 366 -16.26 -9.09 -14.36
CA LYS A 366 -16.94 -7.93 -13.74
C LYS A 366 -16.16 -6.62 -13.90
N ASN A 367 -14.85 -6.71 -13.98
CA ASN A 367 -13.96 -5.57 -14.20
C ASN A 367 -12.86 -5.95 -15.21
N PRO A 368 -12.95 -5.49 -16.48
CA PRO A 368 -11.96 -5.77 -17.50
C PRO A 368 -10.78 -4.78 -17.47
N TRP A 369 -10.83 -3.75 -16.63
CA TRP A 369 -9.91 -2.63 -16.63
C TRP A 369 -8.62 -2.91 -15.82
N PRO A 370 -7.51 -2.23 -16.15
CA PRO A 370 -6.26 -2.39 -15.41
C PRO A 370 -6.33 -1.81 -14.01
N ASN A 371 -5.59 -2.44 -13.11
CA ASN A 371 -5.27 -1.93 -11.78
C ASN A 371 -3.88 -1.27 -11.77
N VAL A 372 -3.41 -0.83 -10.59
CA VAL A 372 -2.14 -0.13 -10.42
C VAL A 372 -0.93 -0.94 -10.90
N ASP A 373 -0.97 -2.26 -10.78
CA ASP A 373 0.15 -3.15 -11.10
C ASP A 373 0.42 -3.27 -12.61
N ALA A 374 -0.57 -2.94 -13.44
CA ALA A 374 -0.45 -3.06 -14.89
C ALA A 374 0.57 -2.10 -15.53
N HIS A 375 0.98 -1.03 -14.84
CA HIS A 375 1.89 -0.03 -15.40
C HIS A 375 3.19 0.15 -14.61
N SER A 376 3.17 -0.02 -13.30
CA SER A 376 4.28 0.36 -12.41
C SER A 376 5.60 -0.34 -12.74
N GLY A 377 5.56 -1.61 -13.12
CA GLY A 377 6.77 -2.37 -13.47
C GLY A 377 7.51 -1.81 -14.68
N ALA A 378 6.79 -1.35 -15.72
CA ALA A 378 7.41 -0.79 -16.93
C ALA A 378 8.14 0.53 -16.63
N LEU A 379 7.57 1.39 -15.77
CA LEU A 379 8.24 2.63 -15.34
C LEU A 379 9.50 2.33 -14.54
N LEU A 380 9.43 1.39 -13.59
CA LEU A 380 10.58 0.99 -12.78
C LEU A 380 11.72 0.43 -13.65
N VAL A 381 11.40 -0.44 -14.60
CA VAL A 381 12.39 -1.01 -15.55
C VAL A 381 13.06 0.07 -16.37
N HIS A 382 12.30 1.05 -16.89
CA HIS A 382 12.89 2.15 -17.66
C HIS A 382 13.98 2.88 -16.88
N TYR A 383 13.75 3.17 -15.62
CA TYR A 383 14.69 3.86 -14.73
C TYR A 383 15.77 2.94 -14.11
N GLY A 384 15.88 1.69 -14.59
CA GLY A 384 16.95 0.78 -14.20
C GLY A 384 16.69 -0.03 -12.93
N ILE A 385 15.50 0.03 -12.36
CA ILE A 385 15.05 -0.86 -11.28
C ILE A 385 14.47 -2.12 -11.93
N VAL A 386 15.36 -3.02 -12.32
CA VAL A 386 15.01 -4.21 -13.14
C VAL A 386 14.75 -5.46 -12.29
N GLU A 387 15.02 -5.39 -11.01
CA GLU A 387 14.89 -6.49 -10.05
C GLU A 387 13.43 -6.57 -9.55
N TYR A 388 12.54 -7.12 -10.37
CA TYR A 388 11.09 -7.12 -10.13
C TYR A 388 10.67 -7.85 -8.85
N GLU A 389 11.45 -8.78 -8.32
CA GLU A 389 11.23 -9.36 -6.99
C GLU A 389 11.24 -8.32 -5.86
N PHE A 390 11.87 -7.17 -6.10
CA PHE A 390 11.97 -6.09 -5.13
C PHE A 390 10.76 -5.15 -5.13
N TYR A 391 9.93 -5.14 -6.16
CA TYR A 391 8.84 -4.17 -6.31
C TYR A 391 7.83 -4.22 -5.16
N THR A 392 7.57 -5.39 -4.60
CA THR A 392 6.67 -5.51 -3.44
C THR A 392 7.27 -4.86 -2.18
N VAL A 393 8.59 -4.76 -2.06
CA VAL A 393 9.24 -4.00 -0.97
C VAL A 393 8.99 -2.51 -1.14
N LEU A 394 9.08 -1.97 -2.35
CA LEU A 394 8.71 -0.57 -2.63
C LEU A 394 7.24 -0.32 -2.26
N PHE A 395 6.35 -1.24 -2.62
CA PHE A 395 4.96 -1.18 -2.24
C PHE A 395 4.79 -1.20 -0.71
N ALA A 396 5.51 -2.07 -0.01
CA ALA A 396 5.47 -2.15 1.45
C ALA A 396 5.89 -0.82 2.11
N VAL A 397 6.99 -0.22 1.64
CA VAL A 397 7.44 1.10 2.14
C VAL A 397 6.35 2.15 1.99
N SER A 398 5.74 2.24 0.80
CA SER A 398 4.62 3.15 0.56
C SER A 398 3.42 2.87 1.46
N ARG A 399 2.98 1.60 1.57
CA ARG A 399 1.81 1.18 2.33
C ARG A 399 1.92 1.48 3.82
N ALA A 400 3.12 1.62 4.35
CA ALA A 400 3.34 2.03 5.74
C ALA A 400 2.64 3.34 6.08
N LEU A 401 2.61 4.30 5.14
CA LEU A 401 1.97 5.61 5.36
C LEU A 401 0.49 5.46 5.72
N GLY A 402 -0.25 4.67 4.94
CA GLY A 402 -1.68 4.48 5.13
C GLY A 402 -2.01 3.61 6.34
N VAL A 403 -1.40 2.42 6.45
CA VAL A 403 -1.77 1.48 7.51
C VAL A 403 -1.33 1.93 8.90
N LEU A 404 -0.23 2.70 9.02
CA LEU A 404 0.21 3.24 10.31
C LEU A 404 -0.56 4.51 10.70
N ALA A 405 -0.97 5.33 9.73
CA ALA A 405 -1.94 6.41 9.97
C ALA A 405 -3.27 5.83 10.46
N SER A 406 -3.80 4.81 9.77
CA SER A 406 -5.04 4.13 10.16
C SER A 406 -4.93 3.51 11.56
N LEU A 407 -3.85 2.80 11.87
CA LEU A 407 -3.61 2.22 13.20
C LEU A 407 -3.57 3.30 14.29
N THR A 408 -3.01 4.47 14.02
CA THR A 408 -3.00 5.59 14.96
C THR A 408 -4.42 6.12 15.20
N TRP A 409 -5.23 6.23 14.14
CA TRP A 409 -6.65 6.57 14.25
C TRP A 409 -7.42 5.53 15.07
N ASP A 410 -7.25 4.24 14.81
CA ASP A 410 -7.93 3.15 15.54
C ASP A 410 -7.68 3.25 17.05
N ARG A 411 -6.44 3.55 17.44
CA ARG A 411 -6.06 3.77 18.86
C ARG A 411 -6.69 5.01 19.45
N ALA A 412 -6.74 6.10 18.69
CA ALA A 412 -7.30 7.38 19.15
C ALA A 412 -8.82 7.32 19.28
N LEU A 413 -9.49 6.60 18.37
CA LEU A 413 -10.93 6.35 18.41
C LEU A 413 -11.32 5.27 19.45
N GLY A 414 -10.33 4.53 19.95
CA GLY A 414 -10.52 3.52 20.98
C GLY A 414 -11.22 2.25 20.50
N PHE A 415 -11.04 1.89 19.24
CA PHE A 415 -11.62 0.68 18.66
C PHE A 415 -11.22 -0.56 19.46
N PRO A 416 -12.17 -1.47 19.73
CA PRO A 416 -11.92 -2.67 20.53
C PRO A 416 -11.22 -3.76 19.70
N LEU A 417 -10.88 -4.86 20.38
CA LEU A 417 -10.41 -6.09 19.74
C LEU A 417 -11.44 -6.59 18.71
N GLU A 418 -10.99 -6.74 17.47
CA GLU A 418 -11.80 -7.33 16.40
C GLU A 418 -11.93 -8.84 16.60
N ARG A 419 -13.16 -9.31 16.73
CA ARG A 419 -13.44 -10.74 16.93
C ARG A 419 -14.75 -11.17 16.30
N PRO A 420 -14.81 -11.44 14.99
CA PRO A 420 -15.99 -11.99 14.34
C PRO A 420 -16.29 -13.41 14.86
N LYS A 421 -17.56 -13.80 14.83
CA LYS A 421 -18.02 -15.17 15.13
C LYS A 421 -17.74 -16.07 13.92
N SER A 422 -17.39 -17.32 14.16
CA SER A 422 -17.24 -18.35 13.13
C SER A 422 -18.23 -19.49 13.34
N VAL A 423 -18.56 -20.16 12.23
CA VAL A 423 -19.43 -21.37 12.22
C VAL A 423 -18.75 -22.50 11.46
N THR A 424 -19.15 -23.75 11.72
CA THR A 424 -18.73 -24.91 10.93
C THR A 424 -19.73 -25.19 9.82
N THR A 425 -19.32 -25.87 8.76
CA THR A 425 -20.23 -26.30 7.69
C THR A 425 -21.35 -27.20 8.22
N GLU A 426 -21.06 -28.02 9.23
CA GLU A 426 -22.07 -28.88 9.84
C GLU A 426 -23.11 -28.05 10.61
N ALA A 427 -22.68 -27.01 11.35
CA ALA A 427 -23.62 -26.08 12.00
C ALA A 427 -24.53 -25.37 10.99
N VAL A 428 -23.96 -24.98 9.83
CA VAL A 428 -24.73 -24.38 8.73
C VAL A 428 -25.81 -25.35 8.20
N LYS A 429 -25.48 -26.63 8.00
CA LYS A 429 -26.45 -27.63 7.56
C LYS A 429 -27.57 -27.83 8.58
N LEU A 430 -27.22 -27.94 9.87
CA LEU A 430 -28.21 -28.06 10.94
C LEU A 430 -29.14 -26.84 11.00
N TRP A 431 -28.60 -25.64 10.82
CA TRP A 431 -29.39 -24.41 10.76
C TRP A 431 -30.37 -24.40 9.56
N LEU A 432 -29.88 -24.79 8.37
CA LEU A 432 -30.72 -24.90 7.16
C LEU A 432 -31.86 -25.93 7.33
N ASP A 433 -31.61 -27.01 8.10
CA ASP A 433 -32.58 -28.02 8.45
C ASP A 433 -33.54 -27.61 9.60
N GLY A 434 -33.39 -26.40 10.13
CA GLY A 434 -34.16 -25.91 11.28
C GLY A 434 -33.81 -26.57 12.63
N LYS A 435 -32.60 -27.15 12.75
CA LYS A 435 -32.15 -27.90 13.93
C LYS A 435 -31.07 -27.18 14.76
N GLY A 436 -30.81 -25.89 14.50
CA GLY A 436 -29.81 -25.12 15.20
C GLY A 436 -29.86 -23.63 14.87
N GLU A 437 -29.02 -22.84 15.55
CA GLU A 437 -28.82 -21.40 15.32
C GLU A 437 -27.36 -21.14 14.91
N ILE A 438 -27.14 -20.05 14.12
CA ILE A 438 -25.80 -19.59 13.71
C ILE A 438 -25.55 -18.13 14.08
#